data_803c2c056a850e2ccf025dc580674327
#
_entry.id   803c2c056a850e2ccf025dc580674327
#
_cell.length_a   1.000
_cell.length_b   1.000
_cell.length_c   1.000
_cell.angle_alpha   90.00
_cell.angle_beta   90.00
_cell.angle_gamma   90.00
#
_symmetry.space_group_name_H-M   'P 1'
#
loop_
_entity.id
_entity.type
_entity.pdbx_description
1 polymer ?
#
loop_
_entity_poly.entity_id
_entity_poly.type
_entity_poly.pdbx_seq_one_letter_code
_entity_poly.pdbx_strand_id
1 'polypeptide(L)'
;MSASSLPSRRLSVAPMLDWTDRHYRFMARQITRNAWLYSEMVNSGAVVYGDKDRFLSFNEGEQPVALQLGGSDPHDLAIAAKAAETYGYNEVNLNCGCPSPRVQKGAFGACLMNDVDLVADCLTAMQDAVDIPVTVK
;
A
#
# COMPACT_ATOMS: atom_id res chain seq x y z
N MET A 1 -19.53 6.10 20.06
CA MET A 1 -18.47 6.77 19.26
C MET A 1 -18.88 6.74 17.81
N SER A 2 -19.11 7.89 17.21
CA SER A 2 -19.46 7.99 15.78
C SER A 2 -18.26 7.46 15.00
N ALA A 3 -18.44 6.41 14.21
CA ALA A 3 -17.49 6.02 13.20
C ALA A 3 -17.35 7.21 12.22
N SER A 4 -16.29 7.98 12.34
CA SER A 4 -15.97 8.99 11.35
C SER A 4 -15.79 8.26 10.03
N SER A 5 -16.73 8.46 9.09
CA SER A 5 -16.63 7.86 7.76
C SER A 5 -15.31 8.31 7.13
N LEU A 6 -14.50 7.36 6.68
CA LEU A 6 -13.29 7.66 5.93
C LEU A 6 -13.61 8.58 4.74
N PRO A 7 -12.70 9.49 4.35
CA PRO A 7 -12.92 10.36 3.21
C PRO A 7 -13.21 9.59 1.93
N SER A 8 -13.98 10.22 1.05
CA SER A 8 -14.24 9.67 -0.28
C SER A 8 -12.94 9.56 -1.09
N ARG A 9 -12.77 8.47 -1.84
CA ARG A 9 -11.65 8.30 -2.79
C ARG A 9 -11.80 9.09 -4.10
N ARG A 10 -12.70 10.07 -4.14
CA ARG A 10 -12.90 10.92 -5.35
C ARG A 10 -11.64 11.70 -5.75
N LEU A 11 -10.86 12.10 -4.76
CA LEU A 11 -9.54 12.70 -4.96
C LEU A 11 -8.52 11.87 -4.20
N SER A 12 -7.57 11.31 -4.94
CA SER A 12 -6.48 10.51 -4.37
C SER A 12 -5.15 10.98 -4.92
N VAL A 13 -4.13 11.00 -4.06
CA VAL A 13 -2.75 11.21 -4.50
C VAL A 13 -2.14 9.85 -4.77
N ALA A 14 -1.80 9.59 -6.03
CA ALA A 14 -1.25 8.31 -6.46
C ALA A 14 0.09 7.98 -5.76
N PRO A 15 0.38 6.69 -5.54
CA PRO A 15 1.70 6.26 -5.07
C PRO A 15 2.79 6.70 -6.05
N MET A 16 3.81 7.38 -5.56
CA MET A 16 4.95 7.87 -6.37
C MET A 16 6.24 7.65 -5.60
N LEU A 17 7.10 6.75 -6.12
CA LEU A 17 8.40 6.45 -5.51
C LEU A 17 9.26 7.71 -5.44
N ASP A 18 9.93 7.91 -4.32
CA ASP A 18 10.75 9.09 -3.98
C ASP A 18 9.95 10.41 -3.81
N TRP A 19 8.61 10.36 -3.93
CA TRP A 19 7.76 11.56 -3.82
C TRP A 19 6.70 11.47 -2.72
N THR A 20 5.94 10.39 -2.64
CA THR A 20 4.86 10.26 -1.65
C THR A 20 5.35 9.64 -0.34
N ASP A 21 6.47 10.12 0.15
CA ASP A 21 7.02 9.76 1.44
C ASP A 21 6.20 10.37 2.61
N ARG A 22 6.60 10.06 3.83
CA ARG A 22 5.91 10.56 5.04
C ARG A 22 5.94 12.10 5.15
N HIS A 23 6.99 12.75 4.65
CA HIS A 23 7.10 14.21 4.72
C HIS A 23 6.13 14.87 3.74
N TYR A 24 6.07 14.36 2.51
CA TYR A 24 5.08 14.79 1.53
C TYR A 24 3.64 14.58 2.04
N ARG A 25 3.33 13.39 2.57
CA ARG A 25 1.96 13.09 3.05
C ARG A 25 1.56 13.96 4.23
N PHE A 26 2.48 14.21 5.15
CA PHE A 26 2.24 15.16 6.25
C PHE A 26 1.92 16.56 5.72
N MET A 27 2.73 17.07 4.79
CA MET A 27 2.49 18.38 4.16
C MET A 27 1.16 18.40 3.39
N ALA A 28 0.89 17.38 2.57
CA ALA A 28 -0.37 17.29 1.81
C ALA A 28 -1.60 17.31 2.74
N ARG A 29 -1.51 16.68 3.90
CA ARG A 29 -2.60 16.68 4.88
C ARG A 29 -2.85 18.05 5.51
N GLN A 30 -1.87 18.93 5.56
CA GLN A 30 -2.08 20.32 5.97
C GLN A 30 -2.88 21.11 4.91
N ILE A 31 -2.78 20.74 3.65
CA ILE A 31 -3.49 21.37 2.52
C ILE A 31 -4.92 20.82 2.39
N THR A 32 -5.10 19.51 2.56
CA THR A 32 -6.40 18.85 2.37
C THR A 32 -6.67 17.76 3.39
N ARG A 33 -7.86 17.82 4.00
CA ARG A 33 -8.34 16.77 4.91
C ARG A 33 -9.06 15.63 4.19
N ASN A 34 -9.45 15.85 2.92
CA ASN A 34 -10.37 14.99 2.19
C ASN A 34 -9.71 14.13 1.12
N ALA A 35 -8.45 14.43 0.72
CA ALA A 35 -7.76 13.62 -0.26
C ALA A 35 -7.32 12.27 0.35
N TRP A 36 -7.47 11.20 -0.42
CA TRP A 36 -6.94 9.89 -0.06
C TRP A 36 -5.44 9.85 -0.41
N LEU A 37 -4.60 9.56 0.57
CA LEU A 37 -3.15 9.56 0.38
C LEU A 37 -2.64 8.11 0.32
N TYR A 38 -1.72 7.87 -0.60
CA TYR A 38 -0.99 6.61 -0.71
C TYR A 38 0.46 6.79 -0.31
N SER A 39 1.04 5.73 0.28
CA SER A 39 2.48 5.66 0.47
C SER A 39 3.20 5.52 -0.87
N GLU A 40 4.52 5.57 -0.84
CA GLU A 40 5.33 4.99 -1.89
C GLU A 40 5.09 3.48 -1.98
N MET A 41 5.50 2.85 -3.09
CA MET A 41 5.46 1.40 -3.21
C MET A 41 6.54 0.76 -2.32
N VAL A 42 6.12 -0.05 -1.36
CA VAL A 42 7.01 -0.83 -0.48
C VAL A 42 7.03 -2.28 -0.95
N ASN A 43 8.22 -2.85 -1.09
CA ASN A 43 8.36 -4.27 -1.46
C ASN A 43 7.94 -5.17 -0.29
N SER A 44 7.10 -6.19 -0.54
CA SER A 44 6.62 -7.12 0.48
C SER A 44 7.77 -7.85 1.19
N GLY A 45 8.79 -8.27 0.44
CA GLY A 45 9.98 -8.89 1.02
C GLY A 45 10.76 -7.96 1.96
N ALA A 46 10.78 -6.66 1.68
CA ALA A 46 11.42 -5.70 2.58
C ALA A 46 10.66 -5.57 3.92
N VAL A 47 9.34 -5.73 3.90
CA VAL A 47 8.52 -5.75 5.12
C VAL A 47 8.69 -7.04 5.89
N VAL A 48 8.73 -8.19 5.18
CA VAL A 48 8.80 -9.51 5.82
C VAL A 48 10.18 -9.77 6.44
N TYR A 49 11.24 -9.46 5.69
CA TYR A 49 12.63 -9.84 6.03
C TYR A 49 13.49 -8.69 6.50
N GLY A 50 13.00 -7.45 6.41
CA GLY A 50 13.73 -6.24 6.77
C GLY A 50 13.22 -5.57 8.04
N ASP A 51 13.60 -4.31 8.19
CA ASP A 51 13.19 -3.45 9.30
C ASP A 51 11.81 -2.84 8.99
N LYS A 52 10.77 -3.36 9.63
CA LYS A 52 9.39 -2.91 9.44
C LYS A 52 9.21 -1.44 9.80
N ASP A 53 9.82 -0.98 10.88
CA ASP A 53 9.68 0.41 11.33
C ASP A 53 10.21 1.38 10.27
N ARG A 54 11.29 1.04 9.61
CA ARG A 54 11.85 1.83 8.53
C ARG A 54 10.89 2.04 7.37
N PHE A 55 10.11 1.01 7.02
CA PHE A 55 9.26 1.00 5.84
C PHE A 55 7.82 1.39 6.12
N LEU A 56 7.32 1.13 7.33
CA LEU A 56 5.90 1.26 7.65
C LEU A 56 5.58 2.40 8.61
N SER A 57 6.56 2.97 9.31
CA SER A 57 6.30 4.08 10.24
C SER A 57 5.85 5.33 9.50
N PHE A 58 4.81 5.96 10.04
CA PHE A 58 4.30 7.24 9.55
C PHE A 58 3.73 8.07 10.73
N ASN A 59 3.44 9.35 10.49
CA ASN A 59 2.88 10.23 11.50
C ASN A 59 1.34 10.11 11.50
N GLU A 60 0.72 10.06 12.67
CA GLU A 60 -0.75 10.02 12.79
C GLU A 60 -1.43 11.18 12.05
N GLY A 61 -0.76 12.34 11.96
CA GLY A 61 -1.25 13.48 11.21
C GLY A 61 -1.34 13.29 9.69
N GLU A 62 -0.83 12.18 9.15
CA GLU A 62 -0.97 11.84 7.72
C GLU A 62 -2.29 11.14 7.40
N GLN A 63 -2.95 10.58 8.40
CA GLN A 63 -4.16 9.76 8.20
C GLN A 63 -5.33 10.54 7.59
N PRO A 64 -6.20 9.87 6.82
CA PRO A 64 -6.12 8.47 6.42
C PRO A 64 -5.10 8.24 5.29
N VAL A 65 -4.38 7.13 5.38
CA VAL A 65 -3.32 6.77 4.43
C VAL A 65 -3.40 5.28 4.05
N ALA A 66 -3.17 4.98 2.78
CA ALA A 66 -3.06 3.64 2.24
C ALA A 66 -1.60 3.24 2.05
N LEU A 67 -1.24 2.01 2.40
CA LEU A 67 0.04 1.42 2.04
C LEU A 67 -0.04 0.78 0.66
N GLN A 68 0.87 1.12 -0.25
CA GLN A 68 1.02 0.35 -1.49
C GLN A 68 2.15 -0.67 -1.35
N LEU A 69 1.83 -1.93 -1.64
CA LEU A 69 2.77 -3.05 -1.68
C LEU A 69 3.12 -3.42 -3.11
N GLY A 70 4.39 -3.79 -3.32
CA GLY A 70 4.86 -4.46 -4.52
C GLY A 70 5.39 -5.84 -4.17
N GLY A 71 4.95 -6.85 -4.89
CA GLY A 71 5.35 -8.25 -4.69
C GLY A 71 4.52 -9.17 -5.55
N SER A 72 4.90 -10.44 -5.61
CA SER A 72 4.22 -11.49 -6.37
C SER A 72 4.08 -12.80 -5.59
N ASP A 73 4.51 -12.82 -4.33
CA ASP A 73 4.33 -13.97 -3.46
C ASP A 73 3.12 -13.73 -2.54
N PRO A 74 2.04 -14.53 -2.64
CA PRO A 74 0.83 -14.37 -1.84
C PRO A 74 1.09 -14.43 -0.33
N HIS A 75 2.01 -15.31 0.11
CA HIS A 75 2.34 -15.47 1.53
C HIS A 75 3.03 -14.22 2.08
N ASP A 76 4.05 -13.71 1.39
CA ASP A 76 4.75 -12.49 1.80
C ASP A 76 3.82 -11.27 1.79
N LEU A 77 2.94 -11.19 0.80
CA LEU A 77 1.94 -10.12 0.71
C LEU A 77 0.93 -10.16 1.85
N ALA A 78 0.49 -11.35 2.27
CA ALA A 78 -0.40 -11.50 3.42
C ALA A 78 0.27 -11.03 4.73
N ILE A 79 1.54 -11.39 4.95
CA ILE A 79 2.31 -10.94 6.12
C ILE A 79 2.51 -9.42 6.09
N ALA A 80 2.84 -8.87 4.92
CA ALA A 80 3.04 -7.42 4.77
C ALA A 80 1.73 -6.65 4.95
N ALA A 81 0.60 -7.17 4.45
CA ALA A 81 -0.72 -6.59 4.66
C ALA A 81 -1.09 -6.58 6.15
N LYS A 82 -0.85 -7.68 6.87
CA LYS A 82 -1.10 -7.74 8.32
C LYS A 82 -0.23 -6.76 9.10
N ALA A 83 1.02 -6.60 8.71
CA ALA A 83 1.90 -5.59 9.29
C ALA A 83 1.35 -4.17 9.04
N ALA A 84 0.89 -3.87 7.82
CA ALA A 84 0.28 -2.57 7.49
C ALA A 84 -0.92 -2.24 8.39
N GLU A 85 -1.83 -3.18 8.56
CA GLU A 85 -2.98 -3.03 9.47
C GLU A 85 -2.52 -2.75 10.92
N THR A 86 -1.52 -3.49 11.40
CA THR A 86 -0.95 -3.31 12.74
C THR A 86 -0.34 -1.92 12.94
N TYR A 87 0.27 -1.36 11.90
CA TYR A 87 0.82 0.00 11.91
C TYR A 87 -0.23 1.10 11.76
N GLY A 88 -1.49 0.75 11.51
CA GLY A 88 -2.61 1.68 11.48
C GLY A 88 -2.93 2.25 10.09
N TYR A 89 -2.46 1.62 9.01
CA TYR A 89 -2.89 1.99 7.67
C TYR A 89 -4.38 1.71 7.46
N ASN A 90 -5.03 2.58 6.68
CA ASN A 90 -6.48 2.51 6.45
C ASN A 90 -6.87 1.65 5.25
N GLU A 91 -5.89 1.27 4.44
CA GLU A 91 -6.05 0.44 3.25
C GLU A 91 -4.69 -0.18 2.89
N VAL A 92 -4.71 -1.36 2.27
CA VAL A 92 -3.53 -1.94 1.60
C VAL A 92 -3.83 -2.06 0.12
N ASN A 93 -2.89 -1.62 -0.71
CA ASN A 93 -3.01 -1.60 -2.17
C ASN A 93 -1.91 -2.43 -2.82
N LEU A 94 -2.28 -3.31 -3.76
CA LEU A 94 -1.31 -4.07 -4.57
C LEU A 94 -0.96 -3.30 -5.84
N ASN A 95 0.34 -3.15 -6.11
CA ASN A 95 0.81 -2.55 -7.35
C ASN A 95 0.85 -3.58 -8.48
N CYS A 96 0.04 -3.36 -9.52
CA CYS A 96 0.03 -4.14 -10.77
C CYS A 96 0.34 -3.28 -12.00
N GLY A 97 0.91 -2.09 -11.83
CA GLY A 97 1.06 -1.15 -12.95
C GLY A 97 2.43 -0.52 -13.12
N CYS A 98 3.37 -0.72 -12.20
CA CYS A 98 4.70 -0.11 -12.31
C CYS A 98 5.54 -0.81 -13.40
N PRO A 99 5.99 -0.09 -14.45
CA PRO A 99 6.74 -0.69 -15.56
C PRO A 99 8.28 -0.58 -15.38
N SER A 100 8.76 -0.14 -14.21
CA SER A 100 10.19 0.13 -14.04
C SER A 100 11.03 -1.14 -14.18
N PRO A 101 12.29 -1.04 -14.70
CA PRO A 101 13.18 -2.21 -14.83
C PRO A 101 13.48 -2.92 -13.51
N ARG A 102 13.49 -2.18 -12.40
CA ARG A 102 13.68 -2.73 -11.06
C ARG A 102 12.54 -3.66 -10.67
N VAL A 103 11.30 -3.24 -10.97
CA VAL A 103 10.08 -3.99 -10.69
C VAL A 103 9.97 -5.20 -11.61
N GLN A 104 10.30 -5.05 -12.89
CA GLN A 104 10.31 -6.15 -13.87
C GLN A 104 11.27 -7.28 -13.46
N LYS A 105 12.47 -6.94 -12.96
CA LYS A 105 13.43 -7.93 -12.43
C LYS A 105 12.88 -8.71 -11.23
N GLY A 106 12.01 -8.10 -10.44
CA GLY A 106 11.33 -8.72 -9.31
C GLY A 106 10.05 -9.48 -9.67
N ALA A 107 9.67 -9.53 -10.95
CA ALA A 107 8.46 -10.18 -11.46
C ALA A 107 7.16 -9.70 -10.77
N PHE A 108 7.05 -8.42 -10.43
CA PHE A 108 5.86 -7.79 -9.88
C PHE A 108 5.50 -6.49 -10.63
N GLY A 109 4.56 -5.69 -10.12
CA GLY A 109 4.08 -4.49 -10.81
C GLY A 109 3.39 -4.82 -12.13
N ALA A 110 3.77 -4.17 -13.23
CA ALA A 110 3.13 -4.38 -14.53
C ALA A 110 3.22 -5.82 -15.05
N CYS A 111 4.24 -6.58 -14.65
CA CYS A 111 4.39 -7.99 -15.05
C CYS A 111 3.23 -8.86 -14.55
N LEU A 112 2.62 -8.49 -13.41
CA LEU A 112 1.48 -9.22 -12.85
C LEU A 112 0.23 -9.17 -13.74
N MET A 113 0.10 -8.17 -14.62
CA MET A 113 -1.02 -8.11 -15.55
C MET A 113 -1.06 -9.27 -16.54
N ASN A 114 0.05 -9.99 -16.72
CA ASN A 114 0.12 -11.16 -17.57
C ASN A 114 -0.32 -12.46 -16.88
N ASP A 115 -0.55 -12.41 -15.55
CA ASP A 115 -0.93 -13.56 -14.73
C ASP A 115 -2.08 -13.17 -13.78
N VAL A 116 -3.29 -13.21 -14.32
CA VAL A 116 -4.50 -12.77 -13.60
C VAL A 116 -4.80 -13.70 -12.41
N ASP A 117 -4.50 -14.98 -12.55
CA ASP A 117 -4.73 -15.97 -11.49
C ASP A 117 -3.80 -15.69 -10.31
N LEU A 118 -2.53 -15.38 -10.56
CA LEU A 118 -1.59 -14.98 -9.52
C LEU A 118 -2.02 -13.68 -8.83
N VAL A 119 -2.54 -12.71 -9.57
CA VAL A 119 -3.10 -11.47 -8.98
C VAL A 119 -4.27 -11.80 -8.05
N ALA A 120 -5.17 -12.68 -8.47
CA ALA A 120 -6.30 -13.12 -7.67
C ALA A 120 -5.84 -13.82 -6.37
N ASP A 121 -4.86 -14.71 -6.47
CA ASP A 121 -4.28 -15.41 -5.32
C ASP A 121 -3.63 -14.42 -4.33
N CYS A 122 -2.86 -13.45 -4.83
CA CYS A 122 -2.26 -12.39 -4.03
C CYS A 122 -3.31 -11.56 -3.29
N LEU A 123 -4.35 -11.11 -4.00
CA LEU A 123 -5.42 -10.31 -3.40
C LEU A 123 -6.22 -11.11 -2.36
N THR A 124 -6.52 -12.38 -2.65
CA THR A 124 -7.21 -13.26 -1.71
C THR A 124 -6.40 -13.45 -0.45
N ALA A 125 -5.10 -13.76 -0.57
CA ALA A 125 -4.23 -13.93 0.59
C ALA A 125 -4.12 -12.66 1.44
N MET A 126 -4.08 -11.49 0.81
CA MET A 126 -4.09 -10.22 1.53
C MET A 126 -5.43 -9.97 2.24
N GLN A 127 -6.57 -10.22 1.56
CA GLN A 127 -7.92 -10.05 2.12
C GLN A 127 -8.17 -10.97 3.32
N ASP A 128 -7.72 -12.21 3.25
CA ASP A 128 -7.87 -13.17 4.34
C ASP A 128 -7.04 -12.80 5.58
N ALA A 129 -6.00 -11.99 5.40
CA ALA A 129 -5.09 -11.60 6.48
C ALA A 129 -5.55 -10.35 7.25
N VAL A 130 -6.40 -9.49 6.68
CA VAL A 130 -6.74 -8.16 7.25
C VAL A 130 -8.23 -7.84 7.19
N ASP A 131 -8.66 -6.95 8.09
CA ASP A 131 -10.02 -6.40 8.10
C ASP A 131 -10.13 -5.05 7.35
N ILE A 132 -9.00 -4.42 7.06
CA ILE A 132 -8.96 -3.17 6.27
C ILE A 132 -9.13 -3.45 4.77
N PRO A 133 -9.63 -2.48 3.98
CA PRO A 133 -9.79 -2.66 2.54
C PRO A 133 -8.50 -3.05 1.83
N VAL A 134 -8.60 -4.02 0.93
CA VAL A 134 -7.54 -4.41 -0.01
C VAL A 134 -7.94 -3.99 -1.41
N THR A 135 -7.07 -3.26 -2.08
CA THR A 135 -7.31 -2.72 -3.42
C THR A 135 -6.15 -3.03 -4.37
N VAL A 136 -6.35 -2.80 -5.65
CA VAL A 136 -5.34 -3.00 -6.69
C VAL A 136 -5.22 -1.77 -7.59
N LYS A 137 -4.01 -1.44 -7.97
CA LYS A 137 -3.74 -0.35 -8.91
C LYS A 137 -2.93 -0.85 -10.09
#